data_eb6254388a255171616cc9e2528bc15b
#
_entry.id   eb6254388a255171616cc9e2528bc15b
#
_cell.length_a   1.000
_cell.length_b   1.000
_cell.length_c   1.000
_cell.angle_alpha   90.00
_cell.angle_beta   90.00
_cell.angle_gamma   90.00
#
_symmetry.space_group_name_H-M   'P 1'
#
loop_
_entity.id
_entity.type
_entity.pdbx_description
1 polymer ?
#
loop_
_entity_poly.entity_id
_entity_poly.type
_entity_poly.pdbx_seq_one_letter_code
_entity_poly.pdbx_strand_id
1 'polypeptide(L)'
;LTASEIGGARLDTIIGAVLAAGFAIASIIATAPLFSHGISAANFQAAQFAEALMPYIGHTGAALFAIGIFEAGLVAAITISTSSAYAYGEVTGSAHGMNSSIRDGWPFYLVLLGSVCTAGGLILIPGAPLEDIIILVNVVATLAMPPALLFLITLANDREVMGEHRNG
;
A
#
# COMPACT_ATOMS: atom_id res chain seq x y z
N LEU A 1 -6.28 -12.29 -24.46
CA LEU A 1 -5.04 -11.50 -24.23
C LEU A 1 -4.14 -11.70 -25.44
N THR A 2 -3.73 -10.60 -26.06
CA THR A 2 -2.78 -10.63 -27.18
C THR A 2 -1.34 -10.60 -26.67
N ALA A 3 -0.38 -11.12 -27.43
CA ALA A 3 1.04 -11.09 -27.06
C ALA A 3 1.58 -9.67 -26.81
N SER A 4 1.00 -8.67 -27.53
CA SER A 4 1.35 -7.26 -27.33
C SER A 4 0.85 -6.69 -26.00
N GLU A 5 -0.33 -7.12 -25.52
CA GLU A 5 -0.87 -6.71 -24.22
C GLU A 5 -0.05 -7.29 -23.07
N ILE A 6 0.40 -8.55 -23.20
CA ILE A 6 1.29 -9.19 -22.21
C ILE A 6 2.65 -8.47 -22.18
N GLY A 7 3.19 -8.12 -23.36
CA GLY A 7 4.44 -7.34 -23.45
C GLY A 7 4.34 -5.98 -22.79
N GLY A 8 3.22 -5.27 -23.01
CA GLY A 8 2.93 -3.99 -22.36
C GLY A 8 2.83 -4.10 -20.85
N ALA A 9 2.08 -5.10 -20.33
CA ALA A 9 1.93 -5.34 -18.90
C ALA A 9 3.26 -5.70 -18.22
N ARG A 10 4.12 -6.48 -18.88
CA ARG A 10 5.47 -6.79 -18.38
C ARG A 10 6.34 -5.55 -18.26
N LEU A 11 6.33 -4.70 -19.30
CA LEU A 11 7.10 -3.46 -19.29
C LEU A 11 6.64 -2.52 -18.17
N ASP A 12 5.34 -2.35 -18.02
CA ASP A 12 4.73 -1.54 -16.97
C ASP A 12 5.12 -2.04 -15.57
N THR A 13 5.04 -3.35 -15.34
CA THR A 13 5.43 -3.98 -14.09
C THR A 13 6.93 -3.78 -13.79
N ILE A 14 7.81 -3.94 -14.78
CA ILE A 14 9.25 -3.75 -14.60
C ILE A 14 9.56 -2.30 -14.29
N ILE A 15 9.00 -1.36 -15.04
CA ILE A 15 9.21 0.08 -14.82
C ILE A 15 8.70 0.46 -13.41
N GLY A 16 7.50 0.02 -13.05
CA GLY A 16 6.92 0.26 -11.73
C GLY A 16 7.78 -0.30 -10.61
N ALA A 17 8.29 -1.53 -10.74
CA ALA A 17 9.16 -2.15 -9.74
C ALA A 17 10.50 -1.42 -9.59
N VAL A 18 11.13 -1.04 -10.71
CA VAL A 18 12.40 -0.30 -10.70
C VAL A 18 12.23 1.08 -10.07
N LEU A 19 11.16 1.81 -10.42
CA LEU A 19 10.87 3.11 -9.84
C LEU A 19 10.57 3.01 -8.34
N ALA A 20 9.77 2.03 -7.93
CA ALA A 20 9.44 1.79 -6.52
C ALA A 20 10.69 1.44 -5.70
N ALA A 21 11.54 0.54 -6.20
CA ALA A 21 12.80 0.18 -5.54
C ALA A 21 13.77 1.38 -5.48
N GLY A 22 13.89 2.13 -6.57
CA GLY A 22 14.72 3.35 -6.63
C GLY A 22 14.26 4.39 -5.64
N PHE A 23 12.95 4.62 -5.54
CA PHE A 23 12.37 5.54 -4.56
C PHE A 23 12.60 5.08 -3.11
N ALA A 24 12.43 3.79 -2.82
CA ALA A 24 12.70 3.24 -1.51
C ALA A 24 14.17 3.41 -1.09
N ILE A 25 15.11 3.11 -1.99
CA ILE A 25 16.55 3.30 -1.76
C ILE A 25 16.87 4.78 -1.55
N ALA A 26 16.34 5.66 -2.39
CA ALA A 26 16.55 7.11 -2.26
C ALA A 26 16.00 7.63 -0.92
N SER A 27 14.84 7.15 -0.48
CA SER A 27 14.24 7.50 0.81
C SER A 27 15.14 7.06 1.98
N ILE A 28 15.67 5.84 1.95
CA ILE A 28 16.59 5.33 2.97
C ILE A 28 17.86 6.18 3.03
N ILE A 29 18.45 6.50 1.88
CA ILE A 29 19.67 7.35 1.82
C ILE A 29 19.37 8.76 2.34
N ALA A 30 18.26 9.36 1.92
CA ALA A 30 17.88 10.72 2.36
C ALA A 30 17.62 10.80 3.87
N THR A 31 17.16 9.72 4.48
CA THR A 31 16.84 9.67 5.91
C THR A 31 17.99 9.19 6.79
N ALA A 32 19.05 8.61 6.21
CA ALA A 32 20.22 8.12 6.94
C ALA A 32 20.85 9.16 7.88
N PRO A 33 21.03 10.46 7.52
CA PRO A 33 21.57 11.47 8.42
C PRO A 33 20.77 11.70 9.69
N LEU A 34 19.45 11.41 9.70
CA LEU A 34 18.58 11.62 10.85
C LEU A 34 18.93 10.68 12.02
N PHE A 35 19.42 9.48 11.72
CA PHE A 35 19.88 8.53 12.75
C PHE A 35 21.12 9.03 13.49
N SER A 36 21.98 9.80 12.84
CA SER A 36 23.16 10.40 13.47
C SER A 36 22.80 11.52 14.47
N HIS A 37 21.59 12.05 14.39
CA HIS A 37 21.08 13.11 15.28
C HIS A 37 20.20 12.55 16.42
N GLY A 38 20.23 11.24 16.65
CA GLY A 38 19.55 10.60 17.79
C GLY A 38 18.05 10.38 17.60
N ILE A 39 17.53 10.55 16.38
CA ILE A 39 16.16 10.20 16.04
C ILE A 39 16.11 8.67 15.90
N SER A 40 15.53 8.01 16.92
CA SER A 40 15.36 6.55 16.94
C SER A 40 14.08 6.16 16.22
N ALA A 41 14.12 5.02 15.53
CA ALA A 41 12.92 4.41 14.93
C ALA A 41 11.81 4.12 15.97
N ALA A 42 12.16 4.00 17.26
CA ALA A 42 11.21 3.78 18.35
C ALA A 42 10.37 5.02 18.72
N ASN A 43 10.80 6.23 18.31
CA ASN A 43 10.10 7.49 18.61
C ASN A 43 9.80 8.27 17.32
N PHE A 44 9.58 7.54 16.24
CA PHE A 44 9.37 8.14 14.93
C PHE A 44 7.96 8.68 14.78
N GLN A 45 7.86 10.00 14.56
CA GLN A 45 6.62 10.65 14.15
C GLN A 45 6.83 11.28 12.77
N ALA A 46 5.89 11.08 11.84
CA ALA A 46 5.99 11.60 10.48
C ALA A 46 6.19 13.13 10.43
N ALA A 47 5.60 13.86 11.38
CA ALA A 47 5.77 15.31 11.52
C ALA A 47 7.20 15.67 11.91
N GLN A 48 7.81 14.96 12.86
CA GLN A 48 9.21 15.17 13.28
C GLN A 48 10.19 14.88 12.15
N PHE A 49 9.82 13.98 11.25
CA PHE A 49 10.63 13.66 10.08
C PHE A 49 10.69 14.83 9.10
N ALA A 50 9.55 15.47 8.83
CA ALA A 50 9.49 16.67 8.00
C ALA A 50 10.29 17.83 8.63
N GLU A 51 10.20 18.01 9.95
CA GLU A 51 10.96 19.02 10.69
C GLU A 51 12.47 18.72 10.67
N ALA A 52 12.88 17.46 10.85
CA ALA A 52 14.29 17.07 10.84
C ALA A 52 14.93 17.18 9.45
N LEU A 53 14.14 17.10 8.37
CA LEU A 53 14.61 17.36 7.01
C LEU A 53 14.73 18.85 6.68
N MET A 54 14.04 19.72 7.40
CA MET A 54 14.00 21.16 7.12
C MET A 54 15.38 21.83 6.99
N PRO A 55 16.40 21.54 7.82
CA PRO A 55 17.74 22.10 7.68
C PRO A 55 18.44 21.73 6.38
N TYR A 56 18.08 20.59 5.76
CA TYR A 56 18.73 20.07 4.56
C TYR A 56 18.00 20.47 3.27
N ILE A 57 16.68 20.51 3.29
CA ILE A 57 15.86 20.73 2.08
C ILE A 57 15.05 22.04 2.15
N GLY A 58 15.18 22.80 3.23
CA GLY A 58 14.47 24.04 3.45
C GLY A 58 12.97 23.87 3.67
N HIS A 59 12.27 24.97 3.94
CA HIS A 59 10.82 24.96 4.19
C HIS A 59 10.00 24.43 3.01
N THR A 60 10.36 24.80 1.79
CA THR A 60 9.66 24.35 0.58
C THR A 60 9.79 22.84 0.40
N GLY A 61 11.00 22.30 0.59
CA GLY A 61 11.25 20.86 0.49
C GLY A 61 10.50 20.08 1.56
N ALA A 62 10.50 20.57 2.82
CA ALA A 62 9.73 19.95 3.90
C ALA A 62 8.21 19.96 3.64
N ALA A 63 7.67 21.05 3.08
CA ALA A 63 6.26 21.13 2.70
C ALA A 63 5.92 20.16 1.56
N LEU A 64 6.74 20.06 0.52
CA LEU A 64 6.57 19.10 -0.56
C LEU A 64 6.63 17.66 -0.06
N PHE A 65 7.54 17.37 0.87
CA PHE A 65 7.63 16.06 1.51
C PHE A 65 6.36 15.71 2.31
N ALA A 66 5.83 16.67 3.09
CA ALA A 66 4.59 16.47 3.84
C ALA A 66 3.38 16.24 2.92
N ILE A 67 3.28 17.00 1.82
CA ILE A 67 2.24 16.79 0.80
C ILE A 67 2.37 15.40 0.16
N GLY A 68 3.60 14.97 -0.16
CA GLY A 68 3.85 13.64 -0.73
C GLY A 68 3.45 12.50 0.20
N ILE A 69 3.74 12.60 1.51
CA ILE A 69 3.27 11.62 2.50
C ILE A 69 1.75 11.60 2.59
N PHE A 70 1.12 12.76 2.59
CA PHE A 70 -0.34 12.87 2.64
C PHE A 70 -0.99 12.22 1.41
N GLU A 71 -0.49 12.54 0.21
CA GLU A 71 -0.95 11.95 -1.04
C GLU A 71 -0.77 10.43 -1.05
N ALA A 72 0.42 9.95 -0.69
CA ALA A 72 0.71 8.51 -0.61
C ALA A 72 -0.24 7.79 0.36
N GLY A 73 -0.52 8.40 1.51
CA GLY A 73 -1.48 7.89 2.49
C GLY A 73 -2.90 7.79 1.94
N LEU A 74 -3.36 8.81 1.21
CA LEU A 74 -4.69 8.80 0.58
C LEU A 74 -4.80 7.69 -0.48
N VAL A 75 -3.82 7.59 -1.38
CA VAL A 75 -3.79 6.56 -2.43
C VAL A 75 -3.77 5.17 -1.80
N ALA A 76 -2.94 4.95 -0.77
CA ALA A 76 -2.87 3.70 -0.06
C ALA A 76 -4.21 3.35 0.62
N ALA A 77 -4.84 4.32 1.30
CA ALA A 77 -6.13 4.11 1.97
C ALA A 77 -7.22 3.68 0.98
N ILE A 78 -7.33 4.35 -0.17
CA ILE A 78 -8.29 4.02 -1.22
C ILE A 78 -8.00 2.63 -1.79
N THR A 79 -6.74 2.34 -2.13
CA THR A 79 -6.34 1.07 -2.75
C THR A 79 -6.57 -0.10 -1.82
N ILE A 80 -6.13 -0.01 -0.56
CA ILE A 80 -6.27 -1.08 0.43
C ILE A 80 -7.74 -1.32 0.76
N SER A 81 -8.52 -0.26 0.98
CA SER A 81 -9.96 -0.38 1.29
C SER A 81 -10.73 -1.00 0.14
N THR A 82 -10.43 -0.59 -1.09
CA THR A 82 -11.04 -1.14 -2.30
C THR A 82 -10.67 -2.61 -2.50
N SER A 83 -9.40 -2.95 -2.40
CA SER A 83 -8.93 -4.33 -2.53
C SER A 83 -9.56 -5.25 -1.47
N SER A 84 -9.67 -4.78 -0.24
CA SER A 84 -10.32 -5.52 0.85
C SER A 84 -11.81 -5.74 0.58
N ALA A 85 -12.51 -4.73 0.04
CA ALA A 85 -13.92 -4.85 -0.31
C ALA A 85 -14.16 -5.82 -1.48
N TYR A 86 -13.27 -5.84 -2.48
CA TYR A 86 -13.30 -6.82 -3.57
C TYR A 86 -13.06 -8.24 -3.04
N ALA A 87 -12.00 -8.45 -2.25
CA ALA A 87 -11.68 -9.74 -1.68
C ALA A 87 -12.84 -10.29 -0.81
N TYR A 88 -13.46 -9.43 -0.02
CA TYR A 88 -14.65 -9.81 0.76
C TYR A 88 -15.81 -10.25 -0.13
N GLY A 89 -16.09 -9.49 -1.20
CA GLY A 89 -17.14 -9.82 -2.16
C GLY A 89 -16.91 -11.16 -2.86
N GLU A 90 -15.67 -11.43 -3.27
CA GLU A 90 -15.29 -12.71 -3.90
C GLU A 90 -15.45 -13.89 -2.95
N VAL A 91 -14.97 -13.78 -1.71
CA VAL A 91 -15.07 -14.85 -0.71
C VAL A 91 -16.50 -15.14 -0.30
N THR A 92 -17.35 -14.10 -0.21
CA THR A 92 -18.76 -14.26 0.20
C THR A 92 -19.72 -14.53 -0.94
N GLY A 93 -19.25 -14.44 -2.20
CA GLY A 93 -20.10 -14.58 -3.39
C GLY A 93 -21.12 -13.45 -3.55
N SER A 94 -20.93 -12.33 -2.85
CA SER A 94 -21.82 -11.18 -2.93
C SER A 94 -21.50 -10.31 -4.15
N ALA A 95 -22.49 -9.54 -4.62
CA ALA A 95 -22.27 -8.56 -5.68
C ALA A 95 -21.20 -7.55 -5.24
N HIS A 96 -20.10 -7.49 -5.98
CA HIS A 96 -18.96 -6.64 -5.66
C HIS A 96 -18.51 -5.87 -6.90
N GLY A 97 -18.14 -4.62 -6.67
CA GLY A 97 -17.63 -3.74 -7.70
C GLY A 97 -18.17 -2.33 -7.57
N MET A 98 -17.36 -1.35 -7.96
CA MET A 98 -17.73 0.07 -7.91
C MET A 98 -18.90 0.43 -8.84
N ASN A 99 -19.21 -0.44 -9.81
CA ASN A 99 -20.31 -0.25 -10.76
C ASN A 99 -21.62 -0.92 -10.28
N SER A 100 -21.61 -1.62 -9.15
CA SER A 100 -22.80 -2.22 -8.55
C SER A 100 -23.63 -1.15 -7.86
N SER A 101 -24.99 -1.31 -7.90
CA SER A 101 -25.83 -0.42 -7.12
C SER A 101 -25.54 -0.58 -5.62
N ILE A 102 -25.68 0.49 -4.85
CA ILE A 102 -25.44 0.47 -3.40
C ILE A 102 -26.35 -0.57 -2.72
N ARG A 103 -27.54 -0.79 -3.26
CA ARG A 103 -28.51 -1.72 -2.72
C ARG A 103 -28.10 -3.19 -2.91
N ASP A 104 -27.52 -3.51 -4.06
CA ASP A 104 -27.14 -4.89 -4.40
C ASP A 104 -25.73 -5.22 -3.90
N GLY A 105 -24.83 -4.22 -3.91
CA GLY A 105 -23.44 -4.33 -3.45
C GLY A 105 -23.21 -3.76 -2.04
N TRP A 106 -24.23 -3.67 -1.18
CA TRP A 106 -24.08 -3.08 0.15
C TRP A 106 -22.95 -3.68 1.00
N PRO A 107 -22.63 -5.00 0.93
CA PRO A 107 -21.53 -5.55 1.70
C PRO A 107 -20.17 -5.01 1.24
N PHE A 108 -20.02 -4.83 -0.07
CA PHE A 108 -18.82 -4.20 -0.65
C PHE A 108 -18.62 -2.78 -0.11
N TYR A 109 -19.66 -1.95 -0.16
CA TYR A 109 -19.60 -0.58 0.33
C TYR A 109 -19.43 -0.50 1.86
N LEU A 110 -19.99 -1.48 2.58
CA LEU A 110 -19.81 -1.56 4.03
C LEU A 110 -18.35 -1.83 4.39
N VAL A 111 -17.68 -2.76 3.71
CA VAL A 111 -16.25 -3.03 3.93
C VAL A 111 -15.40 -1.82 3.51
N LEU A 112 -15.71 -1.24 2.34
CA LEU A 112 -15.00 -0.08 1.82
C LEU A 112 -15.05 1.12 2.79
N LEU A 113 -16.26 1.55 3.13
CA LEU A 113 -16.46 2.72 3.99
C LEU A 113 -16.16 2.40 5.46
N GLY A 114 -16.52 1.19 5.91
CA GLY A 114 -16.27 0.76 7.27
C GLY A 114 -14.79 0.73 7.62
N SER A 115 -13.92 0.26 6.70
CA SER A 115 -12.48 0.28 6.92
C SER A 115 -11.94 1.71 7.03
N VAL A 116 -12.37 2.62 6.15
CA VAL A 116 -11.96 4.03 6.19
C VAL A 116 -12.47 4.73 7.46
N CYS A 117 -13.74 4.52 7.82
CA CYS A 117 -14.31 5.09 9.04
C CYS A 117 -13.64 4.56 10.31
N THR A 118 -13.30 3.26 10.34
CA THR A 118 -12.60 2.66 11.48
C THR A 118 -11.19 3.23 11.62
N ALA A 119 -10.46 3.33 10.52
CA ALA A 119 -9.13 3.93 10.52
C ALA A 119 -9.18 5.41 10.94
N GLY A 120 -10.12 6.18 10.37
CA GLY A 120 -10.33 7.59 10.76
C GLY A 120 -10.71 7.75 12.23
N GLY A 121 -11.59 6.89 12.73
CA GLY A 121 -11.98 6.87 14.15
C GLY A 121 -10.80 6.58 15.07
N LEU A 122 -9.92 5.66 14.68
CA LEU A 122 -8.72 5.32 15.44
C LEU A 122 -7.75 6.51 15.56
N ILE A 123 -7.58 7.28 14.48
CA ILE A 123 -6.72 8.48 14.47
C ILE A 123 -7.26 9.56 15.41
N LEU A 124 -8.58 9.63 15.60
CA LEU A 124 -9.21 10.62 16.47
C LEU A 124 -9.10 10.29 17.96
N ILE A 125 -8.62 9.09 18.32
CA ILE A 125 -8.41 8.71 19.73
C ILE A 125 -7.14 9.40 20.24
N PRO A 126 -7.22 10.29 21.24
CA PRO A 126 -6.03 10.92 21.81
C PRO A 126 -5.07 9.87 22.40
N GLY A 127 -3.79 9.93 22.01
CA GLY A 127 -2.77 9.02 22.51
C GLY A 127 -2.82 7.61 21.89
N ALA A 128 -3.56 7.40 20.82
CA ALA A 128 -3.49 6.13 20.09
C ALA A 128 -2.06 5.89 19.60
N PRO A 129 -1.48 4.70 19.82
CA PRO A 129 -0.12 4.37 19.41
C PRO A 129 -0.10 4.05 17.89
N LEU A 130 -0.31 5.08 17.07
CA LEU A 130 -0.46 4.92 15.61
C LEU A 130 0.80 4.34 14.97
N GLU A 131 1.97 4.73 15.44
CA GLU A 131 3.26 4.24 14.94
C GLU A 131 3.42 2.74 15.20
N ASP A 132 3.09 2.27 16.41
CA ASP A 132 3.14 0.85 16.77
C ASP A 132 2.15 0.04 15.93
N ILE A 133 0.96 0.58 15.70
CA ILE A 133 -0.06 -0.04 14.85
C ILE A 133 0.45 -0.17 13.41
N ILE A 134 1.05 0.88 12.85
CA ILE A 134 1.62 0.86 11.51
C ILE A 134 2.72 -0.18 11.40
N ILE A 135 3.64 -0.23 12.37
CA ILE A 135 4.72 -1.22 12.41
C ILE A 135 4.15 -2.62 12.48
N LEU A 136 3.20 -2.88 13.38
CA LEU A 136 2.57 -4.20 13.54
C LEU A 136 1.89 -4.65 12.25
N VAL A 137 1.10 -3.77 11.61
CA VAL A 137 0.42 -4.08 10.34
C VAL A 137 1.43 -4.41 9.24
N ASN A 138 2.53 -3.66 9.15
CA ASN A 138 3.58 -3.93 8.16
C ASN A 138 4.30 -5.26 8.41
N VAL A 139 4.57 -5.62 9.68
CA VAL A 139 5.14 -6.92 10.04
C VAL A 139 4.20 -8.06 9.65
N VAL A 140 2.91 -7.95 9.96
CA VAL A 140 1.91 -8.96 9.58
C VAL A 140 1.79 -9.08 8.06
N ALA A 141 1.75 -7.96 7.33
CA ALA A 141 1.71 -7.95 5.88
C ALA A 141 2.96 -8.62 5.26
N THR A 142 4.14 -8.34 5.82
CA THR A 142 5.40 -8.95 5.36
C THR A 142 5.40 -10.46 5.59
N LEU A 143 4.89 -10.95 6.72
CA LEU A 143 4.76 -12.38 7.00
C LEU A 143 3.72 -13.07 6.09
N ALA A 144 2.69 -12.37 5.66
CA ALA A 144 1.70 -12.88 4.73
C ALA A 144 2.17 -12.91 3.27
N MET A 145 3.22 -12.17 2.92
CA MET A 145 3.73 -12.06 1.55
C MET A 145 4.28 -13.38 0.98
N PRO A 146 5.14 -14.15 1.68
CA PRO A 146 5.66 -15.42 1.15
C PRO A 146 4.58 -16.43 0.77
N PRO A 147 3.57 -16.74 1.60
CA PRO A 147 2.50 -17.64 1.20
C PRO A 147 1.69 -17.11 0.02
N ALA A 148 1.40 -15.80 -0.03
CA ALA A 148 0.71 -15.19 -1.17
C ALA A 148 1.51 -15.33 -2.47
N LEU A 149 2.82 -15.10 -2.43
CA LEU A 149 3.71 -15.30 -3.58
C LEU A 149 3.76 -16.75 -4.03
N LEU A 150 3.80 -17.73 -3.11
CA LEU A 150 3.75 -19.15 -3.43
C LEU A 150 2.45 -19.50 -4.16
N PHE A 151 1.31 -18.99 -3.69
CA PHE A 151 0.03 -19.18 -4.38
C PHE A 151 0.03 -18.58 -5.78
N LEU A 152 0.51 -17.35 -5.93
CA LEU A 152 0.60 -16.67 -7.23
C LEU A 152 1.50 -17.43 -8.21
N ILE A 153 2.66 -17.89 -7.76
CA ILE A 153 3.58 -18.69 -8.58
C ILE A 153 2.93 -20.01 -8.98
N THR A 154 2.23 -20.67 -8.08
CA THR A 154 1.53 -21.93 -8.35
C THR A 154 0.45 -21.71 -9.40
N LEU A 155 -0.40 -20.67 -9.23
CA LEU A 155 -1.44 -20.33 -10.21
C LEU A 155 -0.86 -19.92 -11.57
N ALA A 156 0.25 -19.16 -11.58
CA ALA A 156 0.91 -18.73 -12.82
C ALA A 156 1.56 -19.91 -13.60
N ASN A 157 1.81 -21.03 -12.93
CA ASN A 157 2.31 -22.25 -13.54
C ASN A 157 1.21 -23.30 -13.84
N ASP A 158 0.00 -23.06 -13.38
CA ASP A 158 -1.12 -23.96 -13.59
C ASP A 158 -1.62 -23.90 -15.04
N ARG A 159 -1.67 -25.04 -15.69
CA ARG A 159 -2.10 -25.15 -17.08
C ARG A 159 -3.61 -24.98 -17.26
N GLU A 160 -4.40 -25.34 -16.26
CA GLU A 160 -5.85 -25.19 -16.30
C GLU A 160 -6.26 -23.73 -16.20
N VAL A 161 -5.49 -22.93 -15.43
CA VAL A 161 -5.75 -21.50 -15.22
C VAL A 161 -5.14 -20.65 -16.33
N MET A 162 -3.87 -20.89 -16.68
CA MET A 162 -3.08 -20.03 -17.59
C MET A 162 -3.05 -20.51 -19.04
N GLY A 163 -3.47 -21.76 -19.32
CA GLY A 163 -3.46 -22.31 -20.66
C GLY A 163 -2.06 -22.27 -21.32
N GLU A 164 -1.97 -21.64 -22.49
CA GLU A 164 -0.71 -21.47 -23.24
C GLU A 164 0.19 -20.35 -22.67
N HIS A 165 -0.32 -19.51 -21.77
CA HIS A 165 0.39 -18.36 -21.21
C HIS A 165 1.07 -18.67 -19.85
N ARG A 166 1.16 -19.94 -19.48
CA ARG A 166 1.85 -20.33 -18.24
C ARG A 166 3.32 -19.92 -18.28
N ASN A 167 3.87 -19.59 -17.13
CA ASN A 167 5.31 -19.43 -16.99
C ASN A 167 5.96 -20.81 -17.16
N GLY A 168 6.79 -20.95 -18.20
CA GLY A 168 7.52 -22.17 -18.50
C GLY A 168 8.77 -22.32 -17.65
#